data_6be3b20b16e011641ff9e0bba984f660
#
_entry.id   6be3b20b16e011641ff9e0bba984f660
#
_cell.length_a   1.000
_cell.length_b   1.000
_cell.length_c   1.000
_cell.angle_alpha   90.00
_cell.angle_beta   90.00
_cell.angle_gamma   90.00
#
_symmetry.space_group_name_H-M   'P 1'
#
loop_
_entity.id
_entity.type
_entity.pdbx_description
1 polymer ?
#
loop_
_entity_poly.entity_id
_entity_poly.type
_entity_poly.pdbx_seq_one_letter_code
_entity_poly.pdbx_strand_id
1 'polypeptide(L)'
;MPRQLGELEDAVMTRVWQWNRPVTVREVLEDLQQERSIAYTTVMTVMDNLHQKGWVRREVDGRAYRYTAVSTRAAYSAALMNEAWSQSDNPAAALVAFFGMMSAEQHDALRDAMRIVLPTLPEGSVPVAGEGAGEGTGEGAGEGTGEDTGGGSGEGTEAADDAEPDAGR
;
A
#
# COMPACT_ATOMS: atom_id res chain seq x y z
N MET A 1 -3.98 4.78 -0.81
CA MET A 1 -2.56 4.46 -0.55
C MET A 1 -2.20 4.90 0.85
N PRO A 2 -1.79 4.02 1.74
CA PRO A 2 -1.30 4.41 3.05
C PRO A 2 0.04 5.13 2.87
N ARG A 3 0.02 6.45 2.83
CA ARG A 3 1.26 7.23 2.84
C ARG A 3 1.95 7.00 4.17
N GLN A 4 3.25 6.74 4.11
CA GLN A 4 4.09 6.65 5.29
C GLN A 4 3.88 7.89 6.17
N LEU A 5 3.69 7.68 7.46
CA LEU A 5 3.55 8.76 8.44
C LEU A 5 4.86 9.53 8.57
N GLY A 6 4.77 10.85 8.67
CA GLY A 6 5.91 11.67 9.05
C GLY A 6 6.31 11.42 10.51
N GLU A 7 7.51 11.82 10.91
CA GLU A 7 8.05 11.56 12.25
C GLU A 7 7.09 11.98 13.38
N LEU A 8 6.51 13.17 13.28
CA LEU A 8 5.59 13.68 14.30
C LEU A 8 4.21 13.00 14.21
N GLU A 9 3.74 12.67 13.01
CA GLU A 9 2.51 11.92 12.81
C GLU A 9 2.63 10.51 13.41
N ASP A 10 3.78 9.85 13.23
CA ASP A 10 4.06 8.53 13.81
C ASP A 10 4.13 8.61 15.34
N ALA A 11 4.78 9.63 15.89
CA ALA A 11 4.83 9.85 17.34
C ALA A 11 3.43 10.03 17.95
N VAL A 12 2.55 10.79 17.30
CA VAL A 12 1.15 10.98 17.72
C VAL A 12 0.37 9.68 17.57
N MET A 13 0.45 9.02 16.40
CA MET A 13 -0.28 7.77 16.16
C MET A 13 0.15 6.64 17.08
N THR A 14 1.44 6.60 17.47
CA THR A 14 1.94 5.63 18.45
C THR A 14 1.17 5.73 19.76
N ARG A 15 0.90 6.94 20.29
CA ARG A 15 0.10 7.15 21.50
C ARG A 15 -1.35 6.73 21.30
N VAL A 16 -1.95 7.14 20.17
CA VAL A 16 -3.34 6.79 19.85
C VAL A 16 -3.53 5.28 19.78
N TRP A 17 -2.59 4.55 19.17
CA TRP A 17 -2.62 3.08 19.11
C TRP A 17 -2.36 2.42 20.47
N GLN A 18 -1.38 2.91 21.23
CA GLN A 18 -1.05 2.35 22.55
C GLN A 18 -2.21 2.47 23.52
N TRP A 19 -2.85 3.63 23.55
CA TRP A 19 -3.97 3.86 24.47
C TRP A 19 -5.27 3.18 24.01
N ASN A 20 -5.41 2.90 22.73
CA ASN A 20 -6.53 2.17 22.13
C ASN A 20 -7.92 2.65 22.63
N ARG A 21 -8.08 3.96 22.79
CA ARG A 21 -9.29 4.66 23.24
C ARG A 21 -9.38 6.03 22.57
N PRO A 22 -10.57 6.68 22.63
CA PRO A 22 -10.67 8.09 22.22
C PRO A 22 -9.76 8.99 23.05
N VAL A 23 -8.96 9.84 22.39
CA VAL A 23 -8.01 10.75 23.01
C VAL A 23 -8.23 12.19 22.58
N THR A 24 -7.87 13.13 23.44
CA THR A 24 -7.87 14.55 23.13
C THR A 24 -6.49 15.04 22.70
N VAL A 25 -6.43 16.17 22.00
CA VAL A 25 -5.16 16.85 21.66
C VAL A 25 -4.33 17.13 22.91
N ARG A 26 -4.98 17.48 24.01
CA ARG A 26 -4.30 17.80 25.28
C ARG A 26 -3.61 16.58 25.88
N GLU A 27 -4.27 15.44 25.94
CA GLU A 27 -3.69 14.20 26.45
C GLU A 27 -2.44 13.80 25.65
N VAL A 28 -2.52 13.86 24.32
CA VAL A 28 -1.38 13.56 23.43
C VAL A 28 -0.25 14.57 23.62
N LEU A 29 -0.57 15.85 23.77
CA LEU A 29 0.41 16.91 24.02
C LEU A 29 1.18 16.69 25.32
N GLU A 30 0.46 16.43 26.43
CA GLU A 30 1.04 16.24 27.75
C GLU A 30 2.02 15.08 27.77
N ASP A 31 1.73 14.01 27.06
CA ASP A 31 2.62 12.87 26.93
C ASP A 31 3.84 13.19 26.04
N LEU A 32 3.64 13.82 24.88
CA LEU A 32 4.72 14.21 23.97
C LEU A 32 5.68 15.23 24.61
N GLN A 33 5.18 16.09 25.49
CA GLN A 33 6.00 17.09 26.19
C GLN A 33 7.00 16.48 27.17
N GLN A 34 6.84 15.22 27.57
CA GLN A 34 7.83 14.50 28.37
C GLN A 34 9.11 14.17 27.57
N GLU A 35 8.99 14.06 26.26
CA GLU A 35 10.09 13.68 25.36
C GLU A 35 10.64 14.86 24.55
N ARG A 36 9.80 15.83 24.22
CA ARG A 36 10.16 16.96 23.34
C ARG A 36 9.38 18.22 23.66
N SER A 37 9.99 19.37 23.41
CA SER A 37 9.26 20.64 23.47
C SER A 37 8.37 20.79 22.23
N ILE A 38 7.05 20.86 22.43
CA ILE A 38 6.07 20.97 21.36
C ILE A 38 4.88 21.83 21.80
N ALA A 39 4.34 22.62 20.88
CA ALA A 39 3.20 23.48 21.12
C ALA A 39 1.87 22.77 20.89
N TYR A 40 0.82 23.19 21.60
CA TYR A 40 -0.55 22.66 21.43
C TYR A 40 -1.05 22.79 20.00
N THR A 41 -0.82 23.93 19.35
CA THR A 41 -1.23 24.18 17.96
C THR A 41 -0.58 23.23 16.98
N THR A 42 0.65 22.80 17.24
CA THR A 42 1.37 21.82 16.41
C THR A 42 0.70 20.46 16.51
N VAL A 43 0.43 19.97 17.71
CA VAL A 43 -0.26 18.68 17.90
C VAL A 43 -1.67 18.71 17.32
N MET A 44 -2.40 19.83 17.50
CA MET A 44 -3.72 20.02 16.91
C MET A 44 -3.68 19.91 15.38
N THR A 45 -2.73 20.60 14.73
CA THR A 45 -2.57 20.53 13.27
C THR A 45 -2.24 19.11 12.79
N VAL A 46 -1.37 18.40 13.52
CA VAL A 46 -1.04 16.99 13.20
C VAL A 46 -2.28 16.09 13.31
N MET A 47 -3.07 16.23 14.38
CA MET A 47 -4.30 15.45 14.56
C MET A 47 -5.33 15.74 13.48
N ASP A 48 -5.47 16.99 13.05
CA ASP A 48 -6.35 17.36 11.93
C ASP A 48 -5.85 16.79 10.61
N ASN A 49 -4.54 16.81 10.35
CA ASN A 49 -3.95 16.19 9.17
C ASN A 49 -4.17 14.67 9.15
N LEU A 50 -3.99 14.00 10.29
CA LEU A 50 -4.26 12.57 10.45
C LEU A 50 -5.74 12.24 10.20
N HIS A 51 -6.65 13.11 10.65
CA HIS A 51 -8.06 12.98 10.36
C HIS A 51 -8.37 13.13 8.87
N GLN A 52 -7.82 14.15 8.21
CA GLN A 52 -7.99 14.36 6.76
C GLN A 52 -7.41 13.21 5.93
N LYS A 53 -6.30 12.61 6.38
CA LYS A 53 -5.68 11.42 5.77
C LYS A 53 -6.44 10.13 6.07
N GLY A 54 -7.45 10.14 6.95
CA GLY A 54 -8.25 8.98 7.32
C GLY A 54 -7.59 8.02 8.32
N TRP A 55 -6.53 8.45 9.03
CA TRP A 55 -5.86 7.64 10.05
C TRP A 55 -6.57 7.61 11.38
N VAL A 56 -7.22 8.72 11.72
CA VAL A 56 -8.05 8.87 12.92
C VAL A 56 -9.43 9.35 12.55
N ARG A 57 -10.42 8.92 13.32
CA ARG A 57 -11.78 9.44 13.30
C ARG A 57 -11.92 10.48 14.40
N ARG A 58 -12.64 11.56 14.11
CA ARG A 58 -12.89 12.66 15.03
C ARG A 58 -14.34 12.70 15.44
N GLU A 59 -14.61 12.79 16.72
CA GLU A 59 -15.94 12.94 17.30
C GLU A 59 -15.97 14.16 18.21
N VAL A 60 -17.10 14.86 18.26
CA VAL A 60 -17.31 16.01 19.15
C VAL A 60 -17.66 15.50 20.53
N ASP A 61 -16.92 15.94 21.55
CA ASP A 61 -17.21 15.68 22.95
C ASP A 61 -17.18 17.01 23.73
N GLY A 62 -18.36 17.59 23.92
CA GLY A 62 -18.50 18.90 24.52
C GLY A 62 -17.87 20.02 23.67
N ARG A 63 -16.84 20.67 24.21
CA ARG A 63 -16.11 21.77 23.53
C ARG A 63 -14.82 21.29 22.85
N ALA A 64 -14.49 20.02 22.95
CA ALA A 64 -13.27 19.43 22.41
C ALA A 64 -13.59 18.33 21.40
N TYR A 65 -12.60 17.98 20.60
CA TYR A 65 -12.65 16.80 19.75
C TYR A 65 -11.93 15.63 20.42
N ARG A 66 -12.52 14.44 20.27
CA ARG A 66 -11.84 13.17 20.57
C ARG A 66 -11.48 12.46 19.29
N TYR A 67 -10.30 11.89 19.27
CA TYR A 67 -9.73 11.20 18.13
C TYR A 67 -9.53 9.73 18.47
N THR A 68 -9.94 8.85 17.55
CA THR A 68 -9.80 7.40 17.67
C THR A 68 -9.12 6.86 16.42
N ALA A 69 -8.17 5.94 16.57
CA ALA A 69 -7.53 5.28 15.43
C ALA A 69 -8.59 4.53 14.59
N VAL A 70 -8.51 4.66 13.26
CA VAL A 70 -9.37 3.92 12.32
C VAL A 70 -8.90 2.48 12.17
N SER A 71 -7.59 2.24 12.28
CA SER A 71 -6.97 0.92 12.15
C SER A 71 -5.89 0.70 13.21
N THR A 72 -5.48 -0.55 13.38
CA THR A 72 -4.41 -0.92 14.32
C THR A 72 -3.01 -0.61 13.74
N ARG A 73 -1.99 -0.54 14.62
CA ARG A 73 -0.60 -0.42 14.19
C ARG A 73 -0.17 -1.60 13.32
N ALA A 74 -0.64 -2.81 13.64
CA ALA A 74 -0.36 -4.00 12.84
C ALA A 74 -0.92 -3.88 11.41
N ALA A 75 -2.15 -3.37 11.27
CA ALA A 75 -2.75 -3.13 9.96
C ALA A 75 -1.99 -2.06 9.15
N TYR A 76 -1.49 -1.01 9.82
CA TYR A 76 -0.63 -0.01 9.20
C TYR A 76 0.68 -0.61 8.69
N SER A 77 1.37 -1.40 9.53
CA SER A 77 2.62 -2.08 9.14
C SER A 77 2.39 -3.04 7.97
N ALA A 78 1.31 -3.82 8.00
CA ALA A 78 0.94 -4.72 6.91
C ALA A 78 0.68 -3.97 5.59
N ALA A 79 0.03 -2.80 5.66
CA ALA A 79 -0.21 -1.97 4.49
C ALA A 79 1.10 -1.43 3.88
N LEU A 80 2.07 -1.00 4.70
CA LEU A 80 3.39 -0.59 4.25
C LEU A 80 4.18 -1.74 3.60
N MET A 81 4.14 -2.93 4.19
CA MET A 81 4.76 -4.13 3.61
C MET A 81 4.16 -4.45 2.25
N ASN A 82 2.83 -4.44 2.15
CA ASN A 82 2.14 -4.70 0.89
C ASN A 82 2.44 -3.65 -0.18
N GLU A 83 2.54 -2.37 0.21
CA GLU A 83 2.91 -1.30 -0.72
C GLU A 83 4.34 -1.48 -1.25
N ALA A 84 5.30 -1.72 -0.35
CA ALA A 84 6.70 -1.97 -0.73
C ALA A 84 6.83 -3.19 -1.65
N TRP A 85 6.10 -4.26 -1.36
CA TRP A 85 6.07 -5.46 -2.19
C TRP A 85 5.47 -5.20 -3.57
N SER A 86 4.34 -4.50 -3.62
CA SER A 86 3.64 -4.20 -4.89
C SER A 86 4.42 -3.28 -5.82
N GLN A 87 5.35 -2.48 -5.28
CA GLN A 87 6.23 -1.60 -6.04
C GLN A 87 7.52 -2.30 -6.50
N SER A 88 7.76 -3.54 -6.08
CA SER A 88 8.96 -4.29 -6.47
C SER A 88 8.82 -4.85 -7.89
N ASP A 89 9.86 -4.69 -8.70
CA ASP A 89 9.94 -5.28 -10.05
C ASP A 89 9.96 -6.83 -10.00
N ASN A 90 10.45 -7.39 -8.88
CA ASN A 90 10.47 -8.83 -8.64
C ASN A 90 10.03 -9.14 -7.20
N PRO A 91 8.73 -9.33 -6.97
CA PRO A 91 8.18 -9.59 -5.63
C PRO A 91 8.75 -10.84 -4.95
N ALA A 92 9.06 -11.89 -5.72
CA ALA A 92 9.64 -13.12 -5.17
C ALA A 92 11.06 -12.89 -4.65
N ALA A 93 11.90 -12.19 -5.41
CA ALA A 93 13.26 -11.83 -4.99
C ALA A 93 13.22 -10.88 -3.77
N ALA A 94 12.27 -9.94 -3.73
CA ALA A 94 12.09 -9.05 -2.59
C ALA A 94 11.76 -9.82 -1.30
N LEU A 95 10.90 -10.85 -1.37
CA LEU A 95 10.61 -11.71 -0.24
C LEU A 95 11.83 -12.53 0.24
N VAL A 96 12.58 -13.10 -0.69
CA VAL A 96 13.81 -13.85 -0.35
C VAL A 96 14.80 -12.93 0.37
N ALA A 97 15.00 -11.72 -0.14
CA ALA A 97 15.86 -10.73 0.50
C ALA A 97 15.34 -10.31 1.87
N PHE A 98 14.03 -10.11 2.01
CA PHE A 98 13.39 -9.77 3.28
C PHE A 98 13.57 -10.88 4.33
N PHE A 99 13.37 -12.13 3.95
CA PHE A 99 13.60 -13.27 4.84
C PHE A 99 15.07 -13.36 5.26
N GLY A 100 16.01 -13.07 4.35
CA GLY A 100 17.44 -13.04 4.68
C GLY A 100 17.84 -11.98 5.70
N MET A 101 17.03 -10.93 5.89
CA MET A 101 17.26 -9.88 6.89
C MET A 101 16.62 -10.18 8.25
N MET A 102 15.77 -11.19 8.34
CA MET A 102 15.05 -11.54 9.58
C MET A 102 15.94 -12.25 10.57
N SER A 103 15.73 -11.99 11.87
CA SER A 103 16.31 -12.78 12.93
C SER A 103 15.67 -14.16 13.06
N ALA A 104 16.32 -15.08 13.81
CA ALA A 104 15.75 -16.40 14.10
C ALA A 104 14.38 -16.32 14.78
N GLU A 105 14.22 -15.40 15.74
CA GLU A 105 12.94 -15.18 16.42
C GLU A 105 11.84 -14.70 15.46
N GLN A 106 12.20 -13.82 14.51
CA GLN A 106 11.26 -13.35 13.49
C GLN A 106 10.85 -14.47 12.53
N HIS A 107 11.77 -15.36 12.17
CA HIS A 107 11.46 -16.55 11.39
C HIS A 107 10.49 -17.49 12.12
N ASP A 108 10.68 -17.70 13.41
CA ASP A 108 9.79 -18.55 14.21
C ASP A 108 8.40 -17.92 14.35
N ALA A 109 8.33 -16.62 14.63
CA ALA A 109 7.07 -15.87 14.66
C ALA A 109 6.33 -15.91 13.32
N LEU A 110 7.05 -15.79 12.20
CA LEU A 110 6.47 -15.92 10.86
C LEU A 110 5.92 -17.31 10.62
N ARG A 111 6.69 -18.34 10.98
CA ARG A 111 6.24 -19.75 10.84
C ARG A 111 4.97 -20.03 11.64
N ASP A 112 4.88 -19.49 12.85
CA ASP A 112 3.68 -19.64 13.69
C ASP A 112 2.49 -18.87 13.11
N ALA A 113 2.70 -17.65 12.62
CA ALA A 113 1.66 -16.87 11.92
C ALA A 113 1.16 -17.60 10.67
N MET A 114 2.04 -18.20 9.89
CA MET A 114 1.67 -18.98 8.71
C MET A 114 0.81 -20.20 9.04
N ARG A 115 1.06 -20.88 10.17
CA ARG A 115 0.22 -22.00 10.64
C ARG A 115 -1.21 -21.59 10.93
N ILE A 116 -1.42 -20.33 11.32
CA ILE A 116 -2.76 -19.78 11.61
C ILE A 116 -3.47 -19.40 10.32
N VAL A 117 -2.75 -18.84 9.34
CA VAL A 117 -3.32 -18.28 8.11
C VAL A 117 -3.49 -19.31 7.00
N LEU A 118 -2.50 -20.22 6.82
CA LEU A 118 -2.53 -21.22 5.75
C LEU A 118 -3.73 -22.18 5.78
N PRO A 119 -4.26 -22.64 6.93
CA PRO A 119 -5.45 -23.49 6.95
C PRO A 119 -6.72 -22.80 6.43
N THR A 120 -6.72 -21.47 6.37
CA THR A 120 -7.85 -20.66 5.87
C THR A 120 -7.72 -20.28 4.40
N LEU A 121 -6.58 -20.59 3.76
CA LEU A 121 -6.41 -20.41 2.32
C LEU A 121 -7.08 -21.59 1.59
N PRO A 122 -7.92 -21.35 0.57
CA PRO A 122 -8.49 -22.43 -0.22
C PRO A 122 -7.36 -23.22 -0.90
N GLU A 123 -7.39 -24.54 -0.74
CA GLU A 123 -6.49 -25.46 -1.46
C GLU A 123 -6.69 -25.25 -2.98
N GLY A 124 -5.75 -24.63 -3.64
CA GLY A 124 -5.81 -24.35 -5.08
C GLY A 124 -5.04 -23.12 -5.56
N SER A 125 -4.46 -22.33 -4.67
CA SER A 125 -3.77 -21.07 -5.06
C SER A 125 -2.24 -21.17 -5.12
N VAL A 126 -1.65 -22.36 -5.15
CA VAL A 126 -0.22 -22.53 -5.45
C VAL A 126 -0.08 -22.80 -6.94
N PRO A 127 0.47 -21.87 -7.74
CA PRO A 127 0.90 -22.22 -9.08
C PRO A 127 2.08 -23.17 -8.93
N VAL A 128 1.84 -24.46 -9.23
CA VAL A 128 2.90 -25.43 -9.42
C VAL A 128 3.75 -24.93 -10.58
N ALA A 129 4.99 -24.53 -10.29
CA ALA A 129 6.00 -24.35 -11.30
C ALA A 129 6.20 -25.72 -11.95
N GLY A 130 5.60 -25.91 -13.14
CA GLY A 130 5.70 -27.13 -13.90
C GLY A 130 7.12 -27.37 -14.36
N GLU A 131 7.72 -28.42 -13.84
CA GLU A 131 8.79 -29.14 -14.52
C GLU A 131 8.22 -29.69 -15.81
N GLY A 132 8.74 -29.21 -16.91
CA GLY A 132 8.42 -29.69 -18.25
C GLY A 132 9.71 -29.82 -19.07
N ALA A 133 10.57 -30.75 -18.66
CA ALA A 133 11.53 -31.35 -19.59
C ALA A 133 10.86 -32.55 -20.23
N GLY A 134 10.54 -32.44 -21.51
CA GLY A 134 10.00 -33.51 -22.33
C GLY A 134 10.55 -33.37 -23.75
N GLU A 135 11.65 -34.04 -24.03
CA GLU A 135 12.10 -34.33 -25.41
C GLU A 135 11.01 -35.18 -26.11
N GLY A 136 10.63 -34.74 -27.31
CA GLY A 136 9.76 -35.49 -28.19
C GLY A 136 9.97 -35.08 -29.63
N THR A 137 10.90 -35.80 -30.29
CA THR A 137 11.06 -35.88 -31.75
C THR A 137 9.78 -36.41 -32.42
N GLY A 138 9.30 -35.69 -33.46
CA GLY A 138 8.20 -36.21 -34.29
C GLY A 138 8.08 -35.37 -35.57
N GLU A 139 8.64 -35.93 -36.65
CA GLU A 139 8.47 -35.46 -38.04
C GLU A 139 6.99 -35.55 -38.45
N GLY A 140 6.52 -34.59 -39.26
CA GLY A 140 5.23 -34.66 -39.95
C GLY A 140 5.04 -33.52 -40.90
N ALA A 141 5.35 -33.80 -42.17
CA ALA A 141 5.11 -32.92 -43.34
C ALA A 141 3.61 -32.70 -43.59
N GLY A 142 3.25 -31.49 -44.04
CA GLY A 142 1.92 -31.19 -44.54
C GLY A 142 1.87 -29.84 -45.22
N GLU A 143 2.02 -29.87 -46.56
CA GLU A 143 1.81 -28.75 -47.48
C GLU A 143 0.35 -28.28 -47.46
N GLY A 144 0.13 -26.98 -47.60
CA GLY A 144 -1.19 -26.40 -47.82
C GLY A 144 -1.11 -24.94 -48.21
N THR A 145 -1.03 -24.71 -49.51
CA THR A 145 -1.17 -23.44 -50.24
C THR A 145 -2.51 -22.77 -50.01
N GLY A 146 -2.52 -21.44 -49.92
CA GLY A 146 -3.73 -20.62 -49.95
C GLY A 146 -3.42 -19.13 -49.95
N GLU A 147 -3.29 -18.56 -51.20
CA GLU A 147 -3.33 -17.14 -51.50
C GLU A 147 -4.72 -16.57 -51.12
N ASP A 148 -4.84 -15.35 -50.70
CA ASP A 148 -5.50 -14.26 -51.48
C ASP A 148 -5.57 -12.92 -50.70
N THR A 149 -5.17 -11.92 -51.35
CA THR A 149 -5.42 -10.50 -51.56
C THR A 149 -6.48 -9.75 -50.74
N GLY A 150 -6.16 -8.45 -50.51
CA GLY A 150 -7.08 -7.31 -50.31
C GLY A 150 -6.65 -6.44 -49.12
N GLY A 151 -6.05 -5.26 -49.22
CA GLY A 151 -6.35 -4.14 -50.09
C GLY A 151 -7.26 -3.17 -49.34
N GLY A 152 -6.76 -2.02 -48.87
CA GLY A 152 -7.62 -0.98 -48.31
C GLY A 152 -6.86 0.16 -47.65
N SER A 153 -6.38 1.10 -48.45
CA SER A 153 -5.91 2.44 -48.08
C SER A 153 -7.05 3.30 -47.52
N GLY A 154 -6.75 4.21 -46.62
CA GLY A 154 -7.65 5.26 -46.14
C GLY A 154 -6.88 6.38 -45.50
N GLU A 155 -6.37 7.31 -46.30
CA GLU A 155 -5.90 8.64 -45.92
C GLU A 155 -7.09 9.54 -45.53
N GLY A 156 -6.84 10.55 -44.74
CA GLY A 156 -7.77 11.65 -44.45
C GLY A 156 -7.30 12.44 -43.25
N THR A 157 -6.34 13.33 -43.41
CA THR A 157 -6.38 14.82 -43.46
C THR A 157 -7.07 15.53 -42.30
N GLU A 158 -6.23 16.29 -41.60
CA GLU A 158 -6.22 17.76 -41.37
C GLU A 158 -7.42 18.41 -40.68
N ALA A 159 -7.18 19.21 -39.67
CA ALA A 159 -7.13 20.67 -39.55
C ALA A 159 -7.21 21.05 -38.06
N ALA A 160 -6.27 21.67 -37.51
CA ALA A 160 -6.00 23.07 -37.18
C ALA A 160 -7.22 23.96 -36.90
N ASP A 161 -7.23 24.56 -35.68
CA ASP A 161 -7.62 25.96 -35.39
C ASP A 161 -7.48 26.18 -33.86
N ASP A 162 -6.55 26.88 -33.39
CA ASP A 162 -6.25 28.28 -33.16
C ASP A 162 -7.40 29.06 -32.48
N ALA A 163 -7.19 29.45 -31.20
CA ALA A 163 -7.57 30.71 -30.61
C ALA A 163 -7.30 30.77 -29.11
N GLU A 164 -6.18 31.34 -28.69
CA GLU A 164 -6.13 32.35 -27.65
C GLU A 164 -6.52 33.73 -28.30
N PRO A 165 -6.83 34.79 -27.56
CA PRO A 165 -6.55 35.18 -26.18
C PRO A 165 -7.73 35.90 -25.49
N ASP A 166 -7.65 36.30 -24.29
CA ASP A 166 -7.64 37.70 -23.84
C ASP A 166 -7.73 37.86 -22.33
N ALA A 167 -6.88 38.68 -21.88
CA ALA A 167 -6.68 39.43 -20.69
C ALA A 167 -7.95 40.13 -20.12
N GLY A 168 -7.95 40.32 -18.83
CA GLY A 168 -8.73 41.43 -18.33
C GLY A 168 -9.09 41.46 -16.85
N ARG A 169 -8.22 42.06 -16.05
CA ARG A 169 -8.57 42.91 -14.91
C ARG A 169 -8.74 42.30 -13.54
#